data_a5aae5e83d2e62734cb9b54cf5e3990e
#
_entry.id   a5aae5e83d2e62734cb9b54cf5e3990e
#
_cell.length_a   1.000
_cell.length_b   1.000
_cell.length_c   1.000
_cell.angle_alpha   90.00
_cell.angle_beta   90.00
_cell.angle_gamma   90.00
#
_symmetry.space_group_name_H-M   'P 1'
#
loop_
_entity.id
_entity.type
_entity.pdbx_description
1 polymer ?
#
loop_
_entity_poly.entity_id
_entity_poly.type
_entity_poly.pdbx_seq_one_letter_code
_entity_poly.pdbx_strand_id
1 'polypeptide(L)'
;RRRIISSKPFLALVAPCMINEGISRFSPEEMAQFSTLFNSAKKSTCFFIPASGSGSRMFDFLYEYLENPNDKNFKKALFLFNNIASFAFFDELSLEIKEKIKNLDISIKDFIHYILEETGKNYGDLPKALFPFHRFKDKNLNPFQEHILQGKLISEEIGYHFTIQKKFENLLKSFIKEIETKSKSSVLVNFSEQNPNTDSYVFSRNGDLVFDSSNKPLMRPGGHGSLLENLQTLSSDLIFVKNIDNVQHFTKCKNSNEVWSFLAGLSIEIKSEIHKLTSNPSKDDLSLFNSRFNLYTESEINAISSPESILTLLNRPLRICGMVRNEGQNGGGPFFVSKNGIIQKQIIEKAQVDLAGDQAAIFFESTHFNPVMMVLDIKNEQGEIYDLFAFNDDDQFLKVEK
;
A
#
# COMPACT_ATOMS: atom_id res chain seq x y z
N ARG A 1 1.56 27.02 -3.54
CA ARG A 1 0.47 27.57 -2.69
C ARG A 1 -0.79 27.89 -3.50
N ARG A 2 -0.76 28.80 -4.47
CA ARG A 2 -1.94 29.13 -5.29
C ARG A 2 -2.52 27.92 -6.02
N ARG A 3 -1.66 27.03 -6.56
CA ARG A 3 -2.07 25.81 -7.26
C ARG A 3 -2.80 24.81 -6.32
N ILE A 4 -2.32 24.63 -5.09
CA ILE A 4 -2.92 23.72 -4.09
C ILE A 4 -4.27 24.24 -3.57
N ILE A 5 -4.43 25.56 -3.47
CA ILE A 5 -5.64 26.19 -2.91
C ILE A 5 -6.70 26.42 -3.98
N SER A 6 -6.31 26.80 -5.20
CA SER A 6 -7.24 27.22 -6.27
C SER A 6 -7.62 26.12 -7.26
N SER A 7 -6.85 25.05 -7.39
CA SER A 7 -7.15 23.93 -8.26
C SER A 7 -7.29 22.63 -7.48
N LYS A 8 -8.50 22.06 -7.42
CA LYS A 8 -8.62 20.62 -7.21
C LYS A 8 -8.00 19.94 -8.43
N PRO A 9 -7.11 18.97 -8.26
CA PRO A 9 -6.68 18.14 -9.38
C PRO A 9 -7.89 17.29 -9.79
N PHE A 10 -8.49 17.63 -10.91
CA PHE A 10 -9.58 16.81 -11.45
C PHE A 10 -8.99 15.83 -12.45
N LEU A 11 -9.21 14.55 -12.15
CA LEU A 11 -9.02 13.49 -13.12
C LEU A 11 -10.25 13.40 -14.01
N ALA A 12 -10.05 13.32 -15.31
CA ALA A 12 -11.11 13.03 -16.24
C ALA A 12 -11.33 11.50 -16.30
N LEU A 13 -12.16 10.97 -15.42
CA LEU A 13 -12.58 9.56 -15.47
C LEU A 13 -13.45 9.35 -16.72
N VAL A 14 -13.15 8.30 -17.46
CA VAL A 14 -13.90 7.88 -18.65
C VAL A 14 -14.88 6.76 -18.28
N ALA A 15 -14.37 5.72 -17.60
CA ALA A 15 -15.16 4.58 -17.14
C ALA A 15 -14.38 3.82 -16.04
N PRO A 16 -15.04 3.04 -15.18
CA PRO A 16 -14.35 2.06 -14.34
C PRO A 16 -13.83 0.90 -15.19
N CYS A 17 -12.69 0.32 -14.82
CA CYS A 17 -12.28 -0.95 -15.42
C CYS A 17 -13.09 -2.11 -14.84
N MET A 18 -13.55 -2.99 -15.72
CA MET A 18 -14.32 -4.19 -15.40
C MET A 18 -13.56 -5.45 -15.82
N ILE A 19 -13.99 -6.62 -15.35
CA ILE A 19 -13.43 -7.90 -15.80
C ILE A 19 -13.58 -8.03 -17.31
N ASN A 20 -12.50 -8.34 -18.00
CA ASN A 20 -12.34 -8.38 -19.46
C ASN A 20 -12.39 -7.01 -20.14
N GLU A 21 -12.60 -5.94 -19.39
CA GLU A 21 -12.55 -4.56 -19.87
C GLU A 21 -11.68 -3.74 -18.92
N GLY A 22 -10.36 -3.79 -19.14
CA GLY A 22 -9.36 -3.14 -18.28
C GLY A 22 -8.81 -4.02 -17.14
N ILE A 23 -9.57 -5.02 -16.66
CA ILE A 23 -9.12 -6.03 -15.70
C ILE A 23 -9.01 -7.37 -16.43
N SER A 24 -7.80 -7.94 -16.50
CA SER A 24 -7.56 -9.26 -17.07
C SER A 24 -7.91 -10.36 -16.07
N ARG A 25 -8.44 -11.46 -16.56
CA ARG A 25 -8.74 -12.66 -15.78
C ARG A 25 -7.95 -13.83 -16.34
N PHE A 26 -7.34 -14.60 -15.47
CA PHE A 26 -6.56 -15.79 -15.81
C PHE A 26 -7.21 -17.05 -15.22
N SER A 27 -7.08 -18.16 -15.91
CA SER A 27 -7.50 -19.46 -15.41
C SER A 27 -6.58 -19.95 -14.27
N PRO A 28 -7.02 -20.89 -13.42
CA PRO A 28 -6.14 -21.48 -12.41
C PRO A 28 -4.89 -22.13 -13.01
N GLU A 29 -4.99 -22.71 -14.21
CA GLU A 29 -3.90 -23.34 -14.93
C GLU A 29 -2.86 -22.30 -15.37
N GLU A 30 -3.30 -21.19 -15.95
CA GLU A 30 -2.41 -20.07 -16.32
C GLU A 30 -1.73 -19.48 -15.08
N MET A 31 -2.49 -19.27 -13.99
CA MET A 31 -1.93 -18.78 -12.73
C MET A 31 -0.84 -19.72 -12.18
N ALA A 32 -1.05 -21.03 -12.26
CA ALA A 32 -0.06 -22.03 -11.84
C ALA A 32 1.19 -22.02 -12.74
N GLN A 33 1.03 -21.82 -14.06
CA GLN A 33 2.15 -21.70 -15.01
C GLN A 33 3.01 -20.48 -14.69
N PHE A 34 2.42 -19.31 -14.49
CA PHE A 34 3.15 -18.09 -14.10
C PHE A 34 3.83 -18.24 -12.74
N SER A 35 3.16 -18.85 -11.76
CA SER A 35 3.78 -19.13 -10.46
C SER A 35 5.01 -20.05 -10.59
N THR A 36 4.95 -21.05 -11.47
CA THR A 36 6.08 -21.93 -11.78
C THR A 36 7.22 -21.16 -12.44
N LEU A 37 6.90 -20.25 -13.37
CA LEU A 37 7.89 -19.38 -14.01
C LEU A 37 8.64 -18.53 -12.97
N PHE A 38 7.93 -17.89 -12.04
CA PHE A 38 8.53 -17.12 -10.96
C PHE A 38 9.48 -17.99 -10.12
N ASN A 39 9.02 -19.16 -9.67
CA ASN A 39 9.81 -20.05 -8.82
C ASN A 39 11.09 -20.55 -9.49
N SER A 40 11.11 -20.63 -10.83
CA SER A 40 12.27 -21.09 -11.61
C SER A 40 13.21 -19.96 -12.04
N ALA A 41 12.75 -18.73 -12.09
CA ALA A 41 13.46 -17.62 -12.75
C ALA A 41 14.63 -17.02 -11.94
N LYS A 42 14.84 -17.42 -10.68
CA LYS A 42 15.92 -16.92 -9.80
C LYS A 42 16.06 -15.38 -9.80
N LYS A 43 14.94 -14.67 -9.82
CA LYS A 43 14.90 -13.21 -9.76
C LYS A 43 15.05 -12.71 -8.32
N SER A 44 15.92 -11.72 -8.11
CA SER A 44 15.99 -11.04 -6.84
C SER A 44 14.66 -10.34 -6.53
N THR A 45 14.10 -10.58 -5.35
CA THR A 45 12.77 -10.10 -4.98
C THR A 45 12.83 -9.40 -3.63
N CYS A 46 12.15 -8.27 -3.52
CA CYS A 46 12.07 -7.49 -2.29
C CYS A 46 10.64 -7.00 -2.03
N PHE A 47 10.16 -7.16 -0.82
CA PHE A 47 8.97 -6.44 -0.35
C PHE A 47 9.31 -5.00 0.00
N PHE A 48 8.61 -4.03 -0.57
CA PHE A 48 8.61 -2.64 -0.15
C PHE A 48 7.34 -2.35 0.65
N ILE A 49 7.50 -2.09 1.95
CA ILE A 49 6.39 -1.98 2.90
C ILE A 49 6.50 -0.66 3.67
N PRO A 50 5.68 0.35 3.35
CA PRO A 50 5.55 1.56 4.15
C PRO A 50 5.08 1.23 5.58
N ALA A 51 5.92 1.48 6.58
CA ALA A 51 5.68 1.12 7.98
C ALA A 51 5.86 2.29 8.96
N SER A 52 6.18 3.50 8.45
CA SER A 52 6.37 4.70 9.27
C SER A 52 5.06 5.32 9.78
N GLY A 53 3.91 4.93 9.18
CA GLY A 53 2.61 5.48 9.51
C GLY A 53 2.20 5.24 10.96
N SER A 54 1.76 6.31 11.65
CA SER A 54 1.22 6.23 13.01
C SER A 54 -0.01 5.32 13.08
N GLY A 55 -0.12 4.54 14.14
CA GLY A 55 -1.30 3.77 14.49
C GLY A 55 -2.47 4.62 15.02
N SER A 56 -2.28 5.91 15.26
CA SER A 56 -3.26 6.78 15.91
C SER A 56 -4.65 6.72 15.28
N ARG A 57 -4.73 6.67 13.94
CA ARG A 57 -6.04 6.57 13.25
C ARG A 57 -6.82 5.29 13.56
N MET A 58 -6.19 4.24 14.04
CA MET A 58 -6.89 3.03 14.51
C MET A 58 -7.71 3.33 15.77
N PHE A 59 -7.33 4.37 16.49
CA PHE A 59 -7.91 4.79 17.77
C PHE A 59 -8.64 6.13 17.69
N ASP A 60 -8.85 6.70 16.50
CA ASP A 60 -9.55 7.99 16.33
C ASP A 60 -10.88 8.02 17.10
N PHE A 61 -11.64 6.91 17.08
CA PHE A 61 -12.91 6.81 17.80
C PHE A 61 -12.77 6.86 19.32
N LEU A 62 -11.60 6.54 19.88
CA LEU A 62 -11.31 6.66 21.31
C LEU A 62 -10.96 8.12 21.65
N TYR A 63 -10.18 8.77 20.80
CA TYR A 63 -9.90 10.20 20.94
C TYR A 63 -11.19 11.03 20.79
N GLU A 64 -12.04 10.70 19.80
CA GLU A 64 -13.37 11.31 19.65
C GLU A 64 -14.21 11.18 20.92
N TYR A 65 -14.16 10.03 21.60
CA TYR A 65 -14.86 9.83 22.86
C TYR A 65 -14.28 10.66 24.00
N LEU A 66 -12.95 10.75 24.12
CA LEU A 66 -12.31 11.58 25.15
C LEU A 66 -12.62 13.06 24.98
N GLU A 67 -12.67 13.55 23.74
CA GLU A 67 -12.96 14.95 23.41
C GLU A 67 -14.47 15.29 23.52
N ASN A 68 -15.31 14.38 23.05
CA ASN A 68 -16.75 14.55 22.99
C ASN A 68 -17.50 13.26 23.33
N PRO A 69 -17.77 12.98 24.63
CA PRO A 69 -18.37 11.74 25.12
C PRO A 69 -19.90 11.70 24.89
N ASN A 70 -20.34 11.88 23.63
CA ASN A 70 -21.73 11.68 23.25
C ASN A 70 -22.09 10.19 23.11
N ASP A 71 -23.38 9.88 23.02
CA ASP A 71 -23.89 8.49 22.94
C ASP A 71 -23.30 7.68 21.82
N LYS A 72 -23.02 8.28 20.66
CA LYS A 72 -22.43 7.59 19.49
C LYS A 72 -20.98 7.17 19.77
N ASN A 73 -20.19 8.09 20.30
CA ASN A 73 -18.78 7.84 20.60
C ASN A 73 -18.64 6.90 21.80
N PHE A 74 -19.50 7.04 22.81
CA PHE A 74 -19.60 6.12 23.94
C PHE A 74 -19.86 4.68 23.48
N LYS A 75 -20.82 4.46 22.57
CA LYS A 75 -21.13 3.11 22.07
C LYS A 75 -19.94 2.45 21.39
N LYS A 76 -19.15 3.22 20.63
CA LYS A 76 -17.92 2.68 19.99
C LYS A 76 -16.86 2.29 21.02
N ALA A 77 -16.61 3.15 22.02
CA ALA A 77 -15.66 2.88 23.09
C ALA A 77 -16.10 1.69 23.96
N LEU A 78 -17.39 1.63 24.31
CA LEU A 78 -17.98 0.52 25.04
C LEU A 78 -17.89 -0.81 24.28
N PHE A 79 -18.08 -0.78 22.96
CA PHE A 79 -17.91 -1.98 22.12
C PHE A 79 -16.51 -2.53 22.23
N LEU A 80 -15.47 -1.67 22.12
CA LEU A 80 -14.09 -2.11 22.32
C LEU A 80 -13.90 -2.69 23.73
N PHE A 81 -14.33 -1.99 24.75
CA PHE A 81 -14.17 -2.40 26.15
C PHE A 81 -14.81 -3.76 26.43
N ASN A 82 -16.02 -3.99 25.97
CA ASN A 82 -16.75 -5.26 26.17
C ASN A 82 -16.14 -6.44 25.38
N ASN A 83 -15.43 -6.16 24.28
CA ASN A 83 -14.82 -7.18 23.43
C ASN A 83 -13.30 -7.25 23.58
N ILE A 84 -12.73 -6.55 24.56
CA ILE A 84 -11.28 -6.36 24.68
C ILE A 84 -10.49 -7.69 24.72
N ALA A 85 -11.03 -8.71 25.37
CA ALA A 85 -10.43 -10.03 25.46
C ALA A 85 -10.30 -10.75 24.11
N SER A 86 -11.04 -10.32 23.10
CA SER A 86 -10.94 -10.86 21.73
C SER A 86 -9.73 -10.32 20.96
N PHE A 87 -9.17 -9.19 21.36
CA PHE A 87 -8.02 -8.57 20.71
C PHE A 87 -6.71 -9.19 21.18
N ALA A 88 -5.74 -9.35 20.26
CA ALA A 88 -4.43 -9.93 20.57
C ALA A 88 -3.69 -9.15 21.68
N PHE A 89 -3.75 -7.84 21.64
CA PHE A 89 -3.05 -7.00 22.61
C PHE A 89 -3.58 -7.13 24.06
N PHE A 90 -4.74 -7.74 24.27
CA PHE A 90 -5.24 -8.04 25.61
C PHE A 90 -4.24 -8.91 26.40
N ASP A 91 -3.56 -9.82 25.73
CA ASP A 91 -2.60 -10.71 26.37
C ASP A 91 -1.40 -9.96 26.95
N GLU A 92 -1.10 -8.78 26.41
CA GLU A 92 0.00 -7.89 26.82
C GLU A 92 -0.38 -6.91 27.95
N LEU A 93 -1.64 -6.86 28.35
CA LEU A 93 -2.08 -6.04 29.49
C LEU A 93 -1.53 -6.67 30.79
N SER A 94 -1.24 -5.82 31.78
CA SER A 94 -0.85 -6.29 33.11
C SER A 94 -1.96 -7.11 33.78
N LEU A 95 -1.58 -8.01 34.67
CA LEU A 95 -2.58 -8.80 35.41
C LEU A 95 -3.55 -7.90 36.21
N GLU A 96 -3.03 -6.83 36.80
CA GLU A 96 -3.84 -5.84 37.51
C GLU A 96 -4.94 -5.24 36.63
N ILE A 97 -4.58 -4.81 35.41
CA ILE A 97 -5.57 -4.22 34.47
C ILE A 97 -6.57 -5.27 33.99
N LYS A 98 -6.12 -6.50 33.74
CA LYS A 98 -7.03 -7.60 33.37
C LYS A 98 -8.06 -7.90 34.47
N GLU A 99 -7.61 -7.88 35.73
CA GLU A 99 -8.52 -8.06 36.88
C GLU A 99 -9.48 -6.88 37.04
N LYS A 100 -9.01 -5.64 36.93
CA LYS A 100 -9.88 -4.45 36.95
C LYS A 100 -10.94 -4.49 35.84
N ILE A 101 -10.57 -4.92 34.62
CA ILE A 101 -11.52 -5.06 33.52
C ILE A 101 -12.55 -6.14 33.85
N LYS A 102 -12.12 -7.31 34.33
CA LYS A 102 -12.98 -8.44 34.68
C LYS A 102 -13.98 -8.09 35.78
N ASN A 103 -13.55 -7.33 36.77
CA ASN A 103 -14.37 -6.91 37.92
C ASN A 103 -15.16 -5.62 37.66
N LEU A 104 -15.00 -4.99 36.50
CA LEU A 104 -15.56 -3.69 36.15
C LEU A 104 -15.10 -2.55 37.11
N ASP A 105 -13.89 -2.67 37.65
CA ASP A 105 -13.26 -1.72 38.59
C ASP A 105 -12.42 -0.65 37.87
N ILE A 106 -12.57 -0.50 36.58
CA ILE A 106 -11.94 0.54 35.78
C ILE A 106 -12.98 1.23 34.90
N SER A 107 -12.97 2.55 34.87
CA SER A 107 -13.83 3.28 33.95
C SER A 107 -13.35 3.13 32.51
N ILE A 108 -14.27 3.24 31.53
CA ILE A 108 -13.92 3.22 30.11
C ILE A 108 -12.90 4.32 29.79
N LYS A 109 -13.04 5.49 30.42
CA LYS A 109 -12.12 6.63 30.23
C LYS A 109 -10.71 6.30 30.72
N ASP A 110 -10.57 5.77 31.93
CA ASP A 110 -9.25 5.39 32.49
C ASP A 110 -8.61 4.25 31.71
N PHE A 111 -9.42 3.30 31.25
CA PHE A 111 -8.95 2.23 30.36
C PHE A 111 -8.40 2.79 29.03
N ILE A 112 -9.08 3.77 28.43
CA ILE A 112 -8.63 4.41 27.19
C ILE A 112 -7.31 5.16 27.42
N HIS A 113 -7.17 5.92 28.50
CA HIS A 113 -5.92 6.58 28.88
C HIS A 113 -4.79 5.55 29.04
N TYR A 114 -5.04 4.44 29.75
CA TYR A 114 -4.06 3.38 29.90
C TYR A 114 -3.60 2.76 28.57
N ILE A 115 -4.52 2.61 27.61
CA ILE A 115 -4.18 2.06 26.27
C ILE A 115 -3.37 3.05 25.45
N LEU A 116 -3.77 4.33 25.44
CA LEU A 116 -3.26 5.31 24.49
C LEU A 116 -2.00 6.03 24.96
N GLU A 117 -1.86 6.28 26.26
CA GLU A 117 -0.84 7.16 26.82
C GLU A 117 0.44 6.45 27.23
N GLU A 118 1.54 7.21 27.35
CA GLU A 118 2.88 6.74 27.73
C GLU A 118 2.91 6.12 29.13
N THR A 119 2.04 6.57 30.03
CA THR A 119 1.90 6.01 31.38
C THR A 119 1.35 4.58 31.41
N GLY A 120 0.85 4.09 30.27
CA GLY A 120 0.32 2.75 30.10
C GLY A 120 0.95 2.01 28.92
N LYS A 121 0.15 1.69 27.90
CA LYS A 121 0.63 0.91 26.75
C LYS A 121 1.22 1.76 25.62
N ASN A 122 0.99 3.07 25.64
CA ASN A 122 1.44 4.03 24.63
C ASN A 122 1.04 3.66 23.17
N TYR A 123 -0.10 3.02 22.99
CA TYR A 123 -0.54 2.60 21.65
C TYR A 123 -0.91 3.77 20.75
N GLY A 124 -1.18 4.95 21.33
CA GLY A 124 -1.42 6.19 20.59
C GLY A 124 -0.20 6.67 19.78
N ASP A 125 1.03 6.36 20.23
CA ASP A 125 2.28 6.75 19.56
C ASP A 125 2.93 5.60 18.77
N LEU A 126 2.45 4.38 18.91
CA LEU A 126 3.02 3.24 18.18
C LEU A 126 2.68 3.30 16.68
N PRO A 127 3.63 2.99 15.80
CA PRO A 127 3.33 2.74 14.40
C PRO A 127 2.53 1.44 14.26
N LYS A 128 1.68 1.36 13.24
CA LYS A 128 0.88 0.15 12.94
C LYS A 128 1.73 -1.12 12.86
N ALA A 129 2.98 -0.99 12.41
CA ALA A 129 3.94 -2.10 12.30
C ALA A 129 4.19 -2.85 13.61
N LEU A 130 4.04 -2.18 14.75
CA LEU A 130 4.40 -2.69 16.07
C LEU A 130 3.21 -3.11 16.92
N PHE A 131 1.98 -2.79 16.48
CA PHE A 131 0.78 -3.11 17.22
C PHE A 131 0.48 -4.62 17.14
N PRO A 132 0.15 -5.31 18.26
CA PRO A 132 -0.16 -6.74 18.26
C PRO A 132 -1.46 -7.04 17.52
N PHE A 133 -1.36 -7.66 16.32
CA PHE A 133 -2.51 -7.97 15.48
C PHE A 133 -3.08 -9.36 15.70
N HIS A 134 -2.21 -10.37 15.80
CA HIS A 134 -2.66 -11.76 15.80
C HIS A 134 -2.00 -12.56 16.93
N ARG A 135 -2.81 -13.43 17.56
CA ARG A 135 -2.31 -14.44 18.49
C ARG A 135 -1.70 -15.61 17.73
N PHE A 136 -0.50 -16.01 18.15
CA PHE A 136 0.14 -17.20 17.62
C PHE A 136 0.81 -17.99 18.72
N LYS A 137 0.24 -19.16 19.07
CA LYS A 137 0.66 -20.01 20.20
C LYS A 137 0.65 -19.20 21.49
N ASP A 138 1.81 -19.07 22.12
CA ASP A 138 2.04 -18.40 23.42
C ASP A 138 2.41 -16.92 23.29
N LYS A 139 2.35 -16.34 22.09
CA LYS A 139 2.71 -14.93 21.84
C LYS A 139 1.79 -14.24 20.83
N ASN A 140 1.91 -12.92 20.79
CA ASN A 140 1.30 -12.13 19.73
C ASN A 140 2.32 -11.83 18.63
N LEU A 141 1.82 -11.69 17.42
CA LEU A 141 2.57 -11.21 16.27
C LEU A 141 2.05 -9.82 15.87
N ASN A 142 3.00 -8.94 15.57
CA ASN A 142 2.70 -7.65 14.97
C ASN A 142 2.81 -7.72 13.43
N PRO A 143 2.28 -6.73 12.69
CA PRO A 143 2.35 -6.73 11.23
C PRO A 143 3.76 -6.86 10.66
N PHE A 144 4.76 -6.26 11.29
CA PHE A 144 6.14 -6.36 10.85
C PHE A 144 6.63 -7.82 10.85
N GLN A 145 6.38 -8.56 11.95
CA GLN A 145 6.74 -9.98 12.07
C GLN A 145 5.94 -10.84 11.08
N GLU A 146 4.64 -10.58 10.95
CA GLU A 146 3.75 -11.30 10.03
C GLU A 146 4.20 -11.16 8.57
N HIS A 147 4.58 -9.97 8.12
CA HIS A 147 5.07 -9.78 6.76
C HIS A 147 6.33 -10.59 6.47
N ILE A 148 7.27 -10.61 7.42
CA ILE A 148 8.50 -11.40 7.27
C ILE A 148 8.17 -12.90 7.22
N LEU A 149 7.35 -13.40 8.14
CA LEU A 149 6.98 -14.81 8.17
C LEU A 149 6.22 -15.24 6.91
N GLN A 150 5.31 -14.40 6.40
CA GLN A 150 4.55 -14.69 5.18
C GLN A 150 5.42 -14.69 3.94
N GLY A 151 6.31 -13.70 3.81
CA GLY A 151 7.20 -13.60 2.66
C GLY A 151 8.19 -14.77 2.58
N LYS A 152 8.70 -15.26 3.71
CA LYS A 152 9.54 -16.48 3.75
C LYS A 152 8.83 -17.73 3.21
N LEU A 153 7.50 -17.78 3.25
CA LEU A 153 6.73 -18.87 2.64
C LEU A 153 6.63 -18.74 1.11
N ILE A 154 6.95 -17.58 0.54
CA ILE A 154 7.05 -17.39 -0.92
C ILE A 154 8.45 -17.77 -1.38
N SER A 155 9.49 -17.24 -0.72
CA SER A 155 10.90 -17.56 -0.98
C SER A 155 11.74 -17.28 0.26
N GLU A 156 12.66 -18.20 0.60
CA GLU A 156 13.61 -18.01 1.70
C GLU A 156 14.59 -16.84 1.46
N GLU A 157 14.86 -16.52 0.19
CA GLU A 157 15.80 -15.46 -0.21
C GLU A 157 15.12 -14.09 -0.40
N ILE A 158 13.82 -13.98 -0.10
CA ILE A 158 13.11 -12.73 -0.28
C ILE A 158 13.60 -11.64 0.67
N GLY A 159 13.90 -10.47 0.14
CA GLY A 159 14.28 -9.29 0.91
C GLY A 159 13.09 -8.47 1.38
N TYR A 160 13.33 -7.59 2.34
CA TYR A 160 12.32 -6.66 2.86
C TYR A 160 12.92 -5.27 2.98
N HIS A 161 12.20 -4.27 2.55
CA HIS A 161 12.51 -2.87 2.76
C HIS A 161 11.33 -2.19 3.44
N PHE A 162 11.52 -1.76 4.69
CA PHE A 162 10.50 -1.04 5.44
C PHE A 162 10.87 0.44 5.53
N THR A 163 9.92 1.32 5.25
CA THR A 163 10.08 2.72 5.66
C THR A 163 9.60 2.86 7.10
N ILE A 164 10.43 3.39 7.99
CA ILE A 164 10.18 3.39 9.43
C ILE A 164 10.37 4.80 10.04
N GLN A 165 9.93 4.97 11.28
CA GLN A 165 10.40 6.06 12.13
C GLN A 165 11.66 5.61 12.88
N LYS A 166 12.72 6.40 12.82
CA LYS A 166 14.04 6.06 13.39
C LYS A 166 14.01 5.61 14.84
N LYS A 167 13.17 6.22 15.65
CA LYS A 167 13.03 5.89 17.08
C LYS A 167 12.68 4.42 17.35
N PHE A 168 12.09 3.71 16.38
CA PHE A 168 11.69 2.31 16.51
C PHE A 168 12.67 1.31 15.88
N GLU A 169 13.73 1.75 15.23
CA GLU A 169 14.65 0.87 14.50
C GLU A 169 15.25 -0.24 15.37
N ASN A 170 15.70 0.12 16.59
CA ASN A 170 16.31 -0.87 17.50
C ASN A 170 15.31 -1.95 17.95
N LEU A 171 14.05 -1.57 18.18
CA LEU A 171 12.99 -2.51 18.52
C LEU A 171 12.69 -3.44 17.34
N LEU A 172 12.60 -2.90 16.12
CA LEU A 172 12.38 -3.70 14.90
C LEU A 172 13.55 -4.69 14.68
N LYS A 173 14.79 -4.26 14.89
CA LYS A 173 15.97 -5.14 14.82
C LYS A 173 15.92 -6.28 15.86
N SER A 174 15.35 -6.05 17.03
CA SER A 174 15.19 -7.11 18.03
C SER A 174 14.20 -8.19 17.57
N PHE A 175 13.11 -7.81 16.88
CA PHE A 175 12.17 -8.75 16.28
C PHE A 175 12.81 -9.57 15.14
N ILE A 176 13.68 -8.95 14.32
CA ILE A 176 14.43 -9.70 13.30
C ILE A 176 15.27 -10.80 13.95
N LYS A 177 16.06 -10.46 14.98
CA LYS A 177 16.88 -11.43 15.71
C LYS A 177 16.06 -12.56 16.33
N GLU A 178 14.86 -12.24 16.84
CA GLU A 178 13.94 -13.25 17.36
C GLU A 178 13.50 -14.22 16.25
N ILE A 179 13.11 -13.69 15.08
CA ILE A 179 12.71 -14.50 13.94
C ILE A 179 13.87 -15.37 13.45
N GLU A 180 15.06 -14.80 13.26
CA GLU A 180 16.25 -15.52 12.80
C GLU A 180 16.64 -16.66 13.77
N THR A 181 16.61 -16.38 15.07
CA THR A 181 16.91 -17.38 16.11
C THR A 181 15.92 -18.55 16.05
N LYS A 182 14.62 -18.27 15.86
CA LYS A 182 13.58 -19.30 15.82
C LYS A 182 13.54 -20.07 14.51
N SER A 183 13.75 -19.40 13.38
CA SER A 183 13.75 -20.03 12.06
C SER A 183 15.08 -20.68 11.69
N LYS A 184 16.15 -20.36 12.41
CA LYS A 184 17.55 -20.76 12.11
C LYS A 184 17.99 -20.35 10.70
N SER A 185 17.43 -19.26 10.16
CA SER A 185 17.75 -18.69 8.86
C SER A 185 17.80 -17.17 8.95
N SER A 186 18.70 -16.55 8.19
CA SER A 186 18.82 -15.10 8.13
C SER A 186 17.62 -14.47 7.44
N VAL A 187 17.39 -13.19 7.72
CA VAL A 187 16.35 -12.37 7.09
C VAL A 187 16.99 -11.10 6.53
N LEU A 188 16.87 -10.90 5.23
CA LEU A 188 17.39 -9.68 4.60
C LEU A 188 16.41 -8.54 4.77
N VAL A 189 16.63 -7.66 5.75
CA VAL A 189 15.79 -6.49 6.04
C VAL A 189 16.60 -5.22 5.95
N ASN A 190 16.12 -4.28 5.15
CA ASN A 190 16.63 -2.91 5.06
C ASN A 190 15.58 -1.91 5.57
N PHE A 191 16.05 -0.82 6.15
CA PHE A 191 15.22 0.27 6.63
C PHE A 191 15.57 1.58 5.93
N SER A 192 14.56 2.40 5.69
CA SER A 192 14.72 3.80 5.33
C SER A 192 13.73 4.67 6.08
N GLU A 193 13.96 5.97 6.10
CA GLU A 193 13.05 6.96 6.63
C GLU A 193 12.45 7.76 5.47
N GLN A 194 11.21 8.23 5.64
CA GLN A 194 10.65 9.22 4.70
C GLN A 194 11.48 10.49 4.78
N ASN A 195 11.86 11.03 3.63
CA ASN A 195 12.58 12.30 3.59
C ASN A 195 11.69 13.45 4.10
N PRO A 196 12.07 14.17 5.18
CA PRO A 196 11.28 15.27 5.72
C PRO A 196 11.01 16.41 4.71
N ASN A 197 11.81 16.54 3.67
CA ASN A 197 11.58 17.51 2.59
C ASN A 197 10.34 17.16 1.75
N THR A 198 9.83 15.93 1.84
CA THR A 198 8.60 15.47 1.18
C THR A 198 7.35 15.69 2.04
N ASP A 199 7.49 16.26 3.24
CA ASP A 199 6.37 16.55 4.11
C ASP A 199 5.47 17.65 3.51
N SER A 200 4.18 17.52 3.77
CA SER A 200 3.16 18.42 3.25
C SER A 200 2.87 19.57 4.21
N TYR A 201 2.71 20.77 3.69
CA TYR A 201 2.22 21.91 4.45
C TYR A 201 0.76 21.71 4.87
N VAL A 202 0.43 22.15 6.08
CA VAL A 202 -0.94 22.17 6.59
C VAL A 202 -1.58 23.53 6.33
N PHE A 203 -2.78 23.51 5.76
CA PHE A 203 -3.58 24.70 5.51
C PHE A 203 -4.89 24.65 6.32
N SER A 204 -5.34 25.82 6.80
CA SER A 204 -6.67 25.96 7.36
C SER A 204 -7.76 25.74 6.30
N ARG A 205 -9.02 25.59 6.71
CA ARG A 205 -10.16 25.52 5.77
C ARG A 205 -10.27 26.75 4.86
N ASN A 206 -9.79 27.91 5.33
CA ASN A 206 -9.77 29.15 4.54
C ASN A 206 -8.57 29.23 3.59
N GLY A 207 -7.70 28.21 3.57
CA GLY A 207 -6.51 28.16 2.71
C GLY A 207 -5.32 28.91 3.25
N ASP A 208 -5.32 29.32 4.53
CA ASP A 208 -4.16 29.96 5.16
C ASP A 208 -3.20 28.91 5.69
N LEU A 209 -1.90 29.22 5.58
CA LEU A 209 -0.85 28.34 6.11
C LEU A 209 -0.94 28.29 7.65
N VAL A 210 -0.93 27.09 8.22
CA VAL A 210 -0.93 26.87 9.67
C VAL A 210 0.50 26.88 10.18
N PHE A 211 0.73 27.47 11.34
CA PHE A 211 2.04 27.54 11.99
C PHE A 211 2.00 26.77 13.31
N ASP A 212 3.13 26.22 13.68
CA ASP A 212 3.34 25.56 14.98
C ASP A 212 3.56 26.61 16.11
N SER A 213 3.75 26.12 17.33
CA SER A 213 4.03 26.97 18.51
C SER A 213 5.35 27.77 18.43
N SER A 214 6.25 27.38 17.52
CA SER A 214 7.52 28.07 17.25
C SER A 214 7.45 29.03 16.07
N ASN A 215 6.23 29.34 15.60
CA ASN A 215 5.97 30.18 14.42
C ASN A 215 6.63 29.69 13.12
N LYS A 216 6.79 28.36 12.99
CA LYS A 216 7.23 27.70 11.73
C LYS A 216 6.01 27.10 11.04
N PRO A 217 6.01 27.04 9.69
CA PRO A 217 4.94 26.34 8.97
C PRO A 217 4.77 24.91 9.49
N LEU A 218 3.53 24.58 9.88
CA LEU A 218 3.22 23.22 10.32
C LEU A 218 3.33 22.26 9.13
N MET A 219 4.16 21.22 9.29
CA MET A 219 4.37 20.18 8.32
C MET A 219 3.80 18.85 8.84
N ARG A 220 3.36 18.01 7.93
CA ARG A 220 2.91 16.64 8.22
C ARG A 220 3.50 15.67 7.21
N PRO A 221 3.84 14.44 7.62
CA PRO A 221 4.31 13.42 6.69
C PRO A 221 3.39 13.32 5.48
N GLY A 222 3.98 13.35 4.29
CA GLY A 222 3.27 13.19 3.03
C GLY A 222 2.69 11.79 2.88
N GLY A 223 1.77 11.62 1.92
CA GLY A 223 1.19 10.32 1.57
C GLY A 223 2.19 9.41 0.81
N HIS A 224 1.67 8.36 0.20
CA HIS A 224 2.48 7.33 -0.51
C HIS A 224 3.40 7.91 -1.58
N GLY A 225 3.01 9.00 -2.26
CA GLY A 225 3.86 9.67 -3.26
C GLY A 225 5.20 10.17 -2.70
N SER A 226 5.27 10.54 -1.42
CA SER A 226 6.50 10.95 -0.77
C SER A 226 7.51 9.80 -0.57
N LEU A 227 7.09 8.56 -0.76
CA LEU A 227 7.93 7.37 -0.67
C LEU A 227 8.53 6.93 -2.01
N LEU A 228 8.30 7.68 -3.08
CA LEU A 228 8.87 7.40 -4.39
C LEU A 228 10.41 7.44 -4.34
N GLU A 229 10.98 8.37 -3.57
CA GLU A 229 12.42 8.46 -3.34
C GLU A 229 12.97 7.19 -2.66
N ASN A 230 12.25 6.65 -1.66
CA ASN A 230 12.64 5.40 -1.01
C ASN A 230 12.55 4.21 -1.97
N LEU A 231 11.51 4.15 -2.81
CA LEU A 231 11.34 3.11 -3.83
C LEU A 231 12.45 3.17 -4.89
N GLN A 232 12.87 4.38 -5.31
CA GLN A 232 13.95 4.62 -6.27
C GLN A 232 15.30 4.00 -5.85
N THR A 233 15.51 3.78 -4.54
CA THR A 233 16.78 3.20 -4.03
C THR A 233 16.85 1.69 -4.15
N LEU A 234 15.77 1.01 -4.53
CA LEU A 234 15.72 -0.45 -4.59
C LEU A 234 16.30 -0.94 -5.91
N SER A 235 17.09 -2.03 -5.83
CA SER A 235 17.77 -2.63 -6.98
C SER A 235 17.30 -4.04 -7.32
N SER A 236 16.33 -4.60 -6.60
CA SER A 236 15.76 -5.91 -6.87
C SER A 236 15.10 -5.97 -8.25
N ASP A 237 15.07 -7.18 -8.85
CA ASP A 237 14.43 -7.36 -10.16
C ASP A 237 12.90 -7.23 -10.06
N LEU A 238 12.33 -7.72 -8.95
CA LEU A 238 10.91 -7.61 -8.66
C LEU A 238 10.71 -6.96 -7.28
N ILE A 239 9.84 -5.97 -7.22
CA ILE A 239 9.49 -5.28 -5.98
C ILE A 239 8.01 -5.51 -5.70
N PHE A 240 7.71 -6.15 -4.57
CA PHE A 240 6.36 -6.39 -4.09
C PHE A 240 5.94 -5.27 -3.17
N VAL A 241 4.93 -4.49 -3.56
CA VAL A 241 4.44 -3.37 -2.75
C VAL A 241 3.21 -3.79 -1.95
N LYS A 242 3.25 -3.56 -0.66
CA LYS A 242 2.19 -3.96 0.28
C LYS A 242 2.08 -2.96 1.43
N ASN A 243 0.87 -2.68 1.91
CA ASN A 243 0.68 -1.87 3.11
C ASN A 243 0.97 -2.69 4.37
N ILE A 244 1.52 -2.04 5.40
CA ILE A 244 1.87 -2.69 6.66
C ILE A 244 0.66 -3.30 7.39
N ASP A 245 -0.50 -2.69 7.30
CA ASP A 245 -1.75 -3.14 7.94
C ASP A 245 -2.58 -4.09 7.07
N ASN A 246 -2.19 -4.32 5.83
CA ASN A 246 -2.80 -5.33 4.96
C ASN A 246 -2.12 -6.69 5.18
N VAL A 247 -2.35 -7.29 6.32
CA VAL A 247 -1.72 -8.54 6.74
C VAL A 247 -2.77 -9.51 7.28
N GLN A 248 -2.70 -10.76 6.84
CA GLN A 248 -3.47 -11.87 7.37
C GLN A 248 -2.65 -12.58 8.46
N HIS A 249 -3.31 -13.39 9.29
CA HIS A 249 -2.60 -14.34 10.13
C HIS A 249 -1.74 -15.26 9.26
N PHE A 250 -0.44 -15.43 9.59
CA PHE A 250 0.50 -16.10 8.68
C PHE A 250 0.13 -17.57 8.36
N THR A 251 -0.64 -18.26 9.22
CA THR A 251 -1.16 -19.60 8.92
C THR A 251 -2.29 -19.61 7.87
N LYS A 252 -2.82 -18.44 7.50
CA LYS A 252 -3.95 -18.29 6.54
C LYS A 252 -3.52 -17.60 5.24
N CYS A 253 -2.23 -17.29 5.06
CA CYS A 253 -1.75 -16.51 3.92
C CYS A 253 -1.47 -17.34 2.64
N LYS A 254 -1.76 -18.65 2.61
CA LYS A 254 -1.45 -19.53 1.47
C LYS A 254 -1.97 -18.94 0.15
N ASN A 255 -3.26 -18.64 0.08
CA ASN A 255 -3.87 -18.14 -1.16
C ASN A 255 -3.27 -16.80 -1.60
N SER A 256 -3.01 -15.89 -0.65
CA SER A 256 -2.36 -14.60 -1.00
C SER A 256 -0.92 -14.80 -1.46
N ASN A 257 -0.19 -15.75 -0.92
CA ASN A 257 1.16 -16.07 -1.38
C ASN A 257 1.17 -16.68 -2.79
N GLU A 258 0.20 -17.53 -3.12
CA GLU A 258 0.01 -18.04 -4.48
C GLU A 258 -0.27 -16.89 -5.46
N VAL A 259 -1.09 -15.90 -5.08
CA VAL A 259 -1.34 -14.71 -5.90
C VAL A 259 -0.06 -13.88 -6.08
N TRP A 260 0.77 -13.70 -5.04
CA TRP A 260 2.07 -13.02 -5.19
C TRP A 260 2.96 -13.72 -6.19
N SER A 261 3.10 -15.04 -6.12
CA SER A 261 3.91 -15.83 -7.05
C SER A 261 3.37 -15.73 -8.48
N PHE A 262 2.04 -15.76 -8.65
CA PHE A 262 1.38 -15.57 -9.94
C PHE A 262 1.67 -14.19 -10.54
N LEU A 263 1.46 -13.10 -9.78
CA LEU A 263 1.69 -11.73 -10.27
C LEU A 263 3.17 -11.50 -10.63
N ALA A 264 4.09 -12.10 -9.87
CA ALA A 264 5.51 -12.05 -10.15
C ALA A 264 5.86 -12.77 -11.46
N GLY A 265 5.34 -13.98 -11.65
CA GLY A 265 5.54 -14.73 -12.89
C GLY A 265 4.92 -14.06 -14.11
N LEU A 266 3.74 -13.46 -13.96
CA LEU A 266 3.12 -12.65 -15.00
C LEU A 266 3.99 -11.43 -15.37
N SER A 267 4.59 -10.76 -14.38
CA SER A 267 5.51 -9.65 -14.61
C SER A 267 6.74 -10.10 -15.43
N ILE A 268 7.32 -11.25 -15.08
CA ILE A 268 8.47 -11.84 -15.81
C ILE A 268 8.10 -12.14 -17.26
N GLU A 269 6.97 -12.78 -17.50
CA GLU A 269 6.50 -13.11 -18.85
C GLU A 269 6.27 -11.86 -19.70
N ILE A 270 5.53 -10.86 -19.14
CA ILE A 270 5.27 -9.59 -19.85
C ILE A 270 6.59 -8.90 -20.20
N LYS A 271 7.55 -8.86 -19.27
CA LYS A 271 8.86 -8.23 -19.51
C LYS A 271 9.64 -8.97 -20.59
N SER A 272 9.60 -10.30 -20.62
CA SER A 272 10.21 -11.12 -21.67
C SER A 272 9.62 -10.83 -23.05
N GLU A 273 8.30 -10.70 -23.14
CA GLU A 273 7.63 -10.36 -24.40
C GLU A 273 7.92 -8.91 -24.84
N ILE A 274 7.97 -7.94 -23.91
CA ILE A 274 8.41 -6.57 -24.19
C ILE A 274 9.82 -6.58 -24.78
N HIS A 275 10.76 -7.37 -24.22
CA HIS A 275 12.12 -7.48 -24.73
C HIS A 275 12.16 -7.97 -26.19
N LYS A 276 11.31 -8.93 -26.55
CA LYS A 276 11.20 -9.40 -27.94
C LYS A 276 10.68 -8.30 -28.87
N LEU A 277 9.65 -7.57 -28.43
CA LEU A 277 9.08 -6.46 -29.18
C LEU A 277 10.05 -5.30 -29.39
N THR A 278 10.91 -5.01 -28.42
CA THR A 278 11.92 -3.94 -28.56
C THR A 278 13.00 -4.28 -29.58
N SER A 279 13.27 -5.56 -29.80
CA SER A 279 14.26 -6.03 -30.78
C SER A 279 13.81 -5.84 -32.25
N ASN A 280 12.49 -5.91 -32.50
CA ASN A 280 11.90 -5.70 -33.83
C ASN A 280 10.50 -5.09 -33.69
N PRO A 281 10.40 -3.78 -33.40
CA PRO A 281 9.12 -3.15 -33.08
C PRO A 281 8.18 -3.08 -34.30
N SER A 282 7.04 -3.76 -34.21
CA SER A 282 5.95 -3.67 -35.18
C SER A 282 4.61 -3.45 -34.48
N LYS A 283 3.68 -2.75 -35.17
CA LYS A 283 2.35 -2.49 -34.62
C LYS A 283 1.51 -3.77 -34.54
N ASP A 284 1.71 -4.71 -35.46
CA ASP A 284 0.98 -5.98 -35.48
C ASP A 284 1.40 -6.85 -34.29
N ASP A 285 2.72 -6.97 -34.04
CA ASP A 285 3.23 -7.71 -32.88
C ASP A 285 2.82 -7.06 -31.57
N LEU A 286 2.82 -5.73 -31.48
CA LEU A 286 2.31 -5.00 -30.32
C LEU A 286 0.80 -5.28 -30.11
N SER A 287 0.01 -5.33 -31.17
CA SER A 287 -1.42 -5.64 -31.09
C SER A 287 -1.65 -7.08 -30.63
N LEU A 288 -0.85 -8.04 -31.13
CA LEU A 288 -0.91 -9.43 -30.70
C LEU A 288 -0.51 -9.58 -29.22
N PHE A 289 0.58 -8.95 -28.80
CA PHE A 289 0.98 -8.88 -27.40
C PHE A 289 -0.14 -8.30 -26.53
N ASN A 290 -0.73 -7.19 -26.93
CA ASN A 290 -1.77 -6.52 -26.16
C ASN A 290 -3.07 -7.33 -26.09
N SER A 291 -3.41 -8.13 -27.14
CA SER A 291 -4.54 -9.05 -27.11
C SER A 291 -4.42 -10.13 -26.02
N ARG A 292 -3.18 -10.54 -25.69
CA ARG A 292 -2.89 -11.52 -24.63
C ARG A 292 -2.92 -10.90 -23.23
N PHE A 293 -2.31 -9.74 -23.06
CA PHE A 293 -2.06 -9.19 -21.72
C PHE A 293 -2.96 -7.99 -21.37
N ASN A 294 -3.62 -7.39 -22.37
CA ASN A 294 -4.43 -6.19 -22.19
C ASN A 294 -3.68 -5.10 -21.38
N LEU A 295 -2.41 -4.86 -21.74
CA LEU A 295 -1.56 -3.92 -21.02
C LEU A 295 -1.90 -2.47 -21.37
N TYR A 296 -2.11 -2.20 -22.66
CA TYR A 296 -2.40 -0.88 -23.21
C TYR A 296 -3.86 -0.76 -23.63
N THR A 297 -4.38 0.46 -23.64
CA THR A 297 -5.71 0.76 -24.17
C THR A 297 -5.67 0.88 -25.70
N GLU A 298 -6.83 0.77 -26.35
CA GLU A 298 -6.93 1.05 -27.79
C GLU A 298 -6.48 2.48 -28.12
N SER A 299 -6.77 3.44 -27.25
CA SER A 299 -6.34 4.84 -27.42
C SER A 299 -4.80 4.95 -27.46
N GLU A 300 -4.09 4.24 -26.58
CA GLU A 300 -2.62 4.19 -26.59
C GLU A 300 -2.09 3.52 -27.87
N ILE A 301 -2.67 2.39 -28.28
CA ILE A 301 -2.28 1.67 -29.52
C ILE A 301 -2.53 2.51 -30.77
N ASN A 302 -3.67 3.22 -30.83
CA ASN A 302 -4.02 4.06 -31.96
C ASN A 302 -3.14 5.31 -32.08
N ALA A 303 -2.58 5.80 -30.96
CA ALA A 303 -1.62 6.90 -30.97
C ALA A 303 -0.25 6.52 -31.56
N ILE A 304 0.03 5.21 -31.77
CA ILE A 304 1.28 4.72 -32.38
C ILE A 304 1.32 5.07 -33.86
N SER A 305 2.35 5.81 -34.25
CA SER A 305 2.56 6.29 -35.61
C SER A 305 3.86 5.79 -36.26
N SER A 306 4.82 5.28 -35.45
CA SER A 306 6.13 4.81 -35.95
C SER A 306 6.73 3.75 -35.01
N PRO A 307 7.73 2.98 -35.44
CA PRO A 307 8.49 2.07 -34.58
C PRO A 307 9.07 2.76 -33.34
N GLU A 308 9.55 3.98 -33.42
CA GLU A 308 10.08 4.77 -32.31
C GLU A 308 8.99 5.07 -31.27
N SER A 309 7.77 5.29 -31.72
CA SER A 309 6.64 5.49 -30.78
C SER A 309 6.26 4.20 -30.05
N ILE A 310 6.48 3.02 -30.66
CA ILE A 310 6.35 1.73 -29.96
C ILE A 310 7.43 1.63 -28.88
N LEU A 311 8.69 1.87 -29.23
CA LEU A 311 9.79 1.84 -28.26
C LEU A 311 9.53 2.80 -27.08
N THR A 312 9.05 4.00 -27.35
CA THR A 312 8.68 4.97 -26.31
C THR A 312 7.55 4.44 -25.42
N LEU A 313 6.54 3.78 -25.98
CA LEU A 313 5.45 3.17 -25.23
C LEU A 313 5.94 2.03 -24.32
N LEU A 314 6.87 1.20 -24.82
CA LEU A 314 7.40 0.04 -24.09
C LEU A 314 8.44 0.43 -23.03
N ASN A 315 9.19 1.52 -23.23
CA ASN A 315 10.28 1.98 -22.35
C ASN A 315 9.77 2.69 -21.10
N ARG A 316 9.14 1.94 -20.20
CA ARG A 316 8.62 2.46 -18.94
C ARG A 316 8.62 1.37 -17.84
N PRO A 317 8.57 1.74 -16.54
CA PRO A 317 8.38 0.80 -15.47
C PRO A 317 7.08 -0.02 -15.65
N LEU A 318 7.13 -1.30 -15.29
CA LEU A 318 5.97 -2.19 -15.32
C LEU A 318 5.36 -2.30 -13.92
N ARG A 319 4.04 -2.23 -13.83
CA ARG A 319 3.28 -2.41 -12.59
C ARG A 319 2.12 -3.39 -12.81
N ILE A 320 2.19 -4.56 -12.18
CA ILE A 320 1.11 -5.55 -12.17
C ILE A 320 0.34 -5.41 -10.86
N CYS A 321 -0.96 -5.15 -10.94
CA CYS A 321 -1.81 -4.88 -9.79
C CYS A 321 -2.85 -5.99 -9.61
N GLY A 322 -2.85 -6.65 -8.46
CA GLY A 322 -3.92 -7.56 -8.07
C GLY A 322 -5.21 -6.79 -7.78
N MET A 323 -6.33 -7.24 -8.34
CA MET A 323 -7.65 -6.64 -8.11
C MET A 323 -8.54 -7.61 -7.34
N VAL A 324 -9.33 -7.07 -6.42
CA VAL A 324 -10.36 -7.81 -5.70
C VAL A 324 -11.70 -7.08 -5.80
N ARG A 325 -12.80 -7.82 -5.63
CA ARG A 325 -14.14 -7.22 -5.63
C ARG A 325 -14.26 -6.23 -4.47
N ASN A 326 -14.84 -5.07 -4.74
CA ASN A 326 -15.11 -4.06 -3.72
C ASN A 326 -16.44 -4.39 -3.02
N GLU A 327 -16.36 -4.63 -1.70
CA GLU A 327 -17.51 -4.88 -0.83
C GLU A 327 -17.70 -3.73 0.17
N GLY A 328 -17.28 -2.51 -0.20
CA GLY A 328 -17.36 -1.30 0.63
C GLY A 328 -16.05 -0.90 1.30
N GLN A 329 -14.94 -1.53 0.95
CA GLN A 329 -13.62 -1.16 1.45
C GLN A 329 -13.14 0.15 0.83
N ASN A 330 -12.33 0.89 1.62
CA ASN A 330 -11.59 2.03 1.12
C ASN A 330 -10.34 1.56 0.35
N GLY A 331 -10.09 2.16 -0.82
CA GLY A 331 -8.91 1.84 -1.62
C GLY A 331 -9.01 2.43 -3.02
N GLY A 332 -7.92 2.39 -3.75
CA GLY A 332 -7.89 2.84 -5.15
C GLY A 332 -8.52 1.80 -6.08
N GLY A 333 -9.45 2.23 -6.92
CA GLY A 333 -10.05 1.42 -7.98
C GLY A 333 -9.36 1.60 -9.33
N PRO A 334 -9.43 0.63 -10.24
CA PRO A 334 -8.93 0.75 -11.59
C PRO A 334 -9.94 1.50 -12.47
N PHE A 335 -9.45 2.55 -13.14
CA PHE A 335 -10.27 3.38 -14.06
C PHE A 335 -9.55 3.65 -15.37
N PHE A 336 -10.32 3.84 -16.41
CA PHE A 336 -9.90 4.52 -17.62
C PHE A 336 -9.91 6.03 -17.38
N VAL A 337 -8.76 6.67 -17.59
CA VAL A 337 -8.55 8.10 -17.34
C VAL A 337 -8.08 8.77 -18.62
N SER A 338 -8.67 9.91 -18.98
CA SER A 338 -8.21 10.70 -20.12
C SER A 338 -7.16 11.72 -19.69
N LYS A 339 -6.01 11.70 -20.36
CA LYS A 339 -4.94 12.69 -20.20
C LYS A 339 -4.43 13.11 -21.58
N ASN A 340 -4.50 14.40 -21.89
CA ASN A 340 -4.06 14.95 -23.19
C ASN A 340 -4.69 14.25 -24.41
N GLY A 341 -5.95 13.82 -24.30
CA GLY A 341 -6.67 13.13 -25.37
C GLY A 341 -6.36 11.63 -25.48
N ILE A 342 -5.45 11.09 -24.65
CA ILE A 342 -5.13 9.67 -24.61
C ILE A 342 -5.79 9.06 -23.37
N ILE A 343 -6.50 7.95 -23.55
CA ILE A 343 -7.10 7.18 -22.45
C ILE A 343 -6.07 6.18 -21.95
N GLN A 344 -5.88 6.11 -20.63
CA GLN A 344 -4.95 5.19 -19.95
C GLN A 344 -5.65 4.50 -18.77
N LYS A 345 -5.16 3.34 -18.37
CA LYS A 345 -5.60 2.66 -17.13
C LYS A 345 -4.80 3.15 -15.93
N GLN A 346 -5.48 3.59 -14.87
CA GLN A 346 -4.86 4.05 -13.63
C GLN A 346 -5.63 3.58 -12.40
N ILE A 347 -4.91 3.44 -11.28
CA ILE A 347 -5.52 3.25 -9.96
C ILE A 347 -5.87 4.63 -9.41
N ILE A 348 -7.14 4.85 -9.12
CA ILE A 348 -7.67 6.14 -8.67
C ILE A 348 -8.31 6.00 -7.28
N GLU A 349 -7.92 6.87 -6.37
CA GLU A 349 -8.52 6.99 -5.04
C GLU A 349 -9.63 8.04 -5.01
N LYS A 350 -10.58 7.86 -4.09
CA LYS A 350 -11.71 8.77 -3.89
C LYS A 350 -11.30 10.25 -3.77
N ALA A 351 -10.17 10.53 -3.10
CA ALA A 351 -9.66 11.89 -2.90
C ALA A 351 -9.21 12.60 -4.20
N GLN A 352 -9.04 11.85 -5.31
CA GLN A 352 -8.63 12.38 -6.60
C GLN A 352 -9.81 12.76 -7.51
N VAL A 353 -11.05 12.47 -7.09
CA VAL A 353 -12.25 12.64 -7.93
C VAL A 353 -13.14 13.74 -7.38
N ASP A 354 -13.70 14.56 -8.27
CA ASP A 354 -14.77 15.50 -7.90
C ASP A 354 -16.10 14.78 -7.75
N LEU A 355 -16.44 14.47 -6.50
CA LEU A 355 -17.71 13.79 -6.19
C LEU A 355 -18.92 14.73 -6.15
N ALA A 356 -18.74 16.03 -6.39
CA ALA A 356 -19.86 16.98 -6.54
C ALA A 356 -20.37 17.12 -7.98
N GLY A 357 -19.64 16.53 -8.96
CA GLY A 357 -19.94 16.58 -10.38
C GLY A 357 -20.27 15.21 -10.99
N ASP A 358 -20.33 15.15 -12.31
CA ASP A 358 -20.67 13.94 -13.09
C ASP A 358 -19.71 12.78 -12.88
N GLN A 359 -18.47 13.05 -12.42
CA GLN A 359 -17.46 12.06 -12.14
C GLN A 359 -17.83 11.12 -10.98
N ALA A 360 -18.73 11.55 -10.10
CA ALA A 360 -19.20 10.75 -8.98
C ALA A 360 -19.89 9.45 -9.43
N ALA A 361 -20.74 9.54 -10.47
CA ALA A 361 -21.43 8.37 -11.02
C ALA A 361 -20.42 7.32 -11.50
N ILE A 362 -19.45 7.73 -12.33
CA ILE A 362 -18.40 6.85 -12.84
C ILE A 362 -17.60 6.21 -11.71
N PHE A 363 -17.25 7.00 -10.68
CA PHE A 363 -16.48 6.50 -9.56
C PHE A 363 -17.22 5.41 -8.77
N PHE A 364 -18.52 5.61 -8.51
CA PHE A 364 -19.32 4.66 -7.74
C PHE A 364 -19.77 3.41 -8.53
N GLU A 365 -19.63 3.40 -9.86
CA GLU A 365 -19.83 2.20 -10.67
C GLU A 365 -18.69 1.18 -10.57
N SER A 366 -17.54 1.56 -9.98
CA SER A 366 -16.39 0.66 -9.83
C SER A 366 -16.73 -0.53 -8.93
N THR A 367 -16.47 -1.73 -9.45
CA THR A 367 -16.74 -3.01 -8.79
C THR A 367 -15.52 -3.66 -8.15
N HIS A 368 -14.32 -3.13 -8.42
CA HIS A 368 -13.06 -3.69 -7.96
C HIS A 368 -12.16 -2.61 -7.38
N PHE A 369 -11.25 -3.04 -6.49
CA PHE A 369 -10.19 -2.17 -5.98
C PHE A 369 -8.88 -2.93 -5.83
N ASN A 370 -7.77 -2.20 -5.77
CA ASN A 370 -6.45 -2.75 -5.46
C ASN A 370 -6.21 -2.70 -3.94
N PRO A 371 -6.02 -3.85 -3.27
CA PRO A 371 -5.73 -3.87 -1.83
C PRO A 371 -4.26 -3.55 -1.54
N VAL A 372 -3.58 -2.81 -2.41
CA VAL A 372 -2.12 -2.59 -2.41
C VAL A 372 -1.38 -3.93 -2.47
N MET A 373 -1.70 -4.73 -3.48
CA MET A 373 -0.99 -5.94 -3.89
C MET A 373 -0.45 -5.68 -5.30
N MET A 374 0.82 -5.28 -5.39
CA MET A 374 1.43 -4.86 -6.65
C MET A 374 2.83 -5.44 -6.80
N VAL A 375 3.16 -5.88 -8.00
CA VAL A 375 4.51 -6.27 -8.39
C VAL A 375 5.03 -5.23 -9.38
N LEU A 376 6.20 -4.67 -9.08
CA LEU A 376 6.87 -3.69 -9.92
C LEU A 376 8.14 -4.29 -10.52
N ASP A 377 8.38 -4.00 -11.80
CA ASP A 377 9.68 -4.07 -12.46
C ASP A 377 10.06 -2.65 -12.87
N ILE A 378 11.09 -2.10 -12.23
CA ILE A 378 11.55 -0.72 -12.40
C ILE A 378 12.85 -0.62 -13.19
N LYS A 379 13.25 -1.69 -13.89
CA LYS A 379 14.46 -1.73 -14.71
C LYS A 379 14.13 -1.65 -16.20
N ASN A 380 15.00 -0.99 -16.94
CA ASN A 380 14.95 -0.99 -18.40
C ASN A 380 15.53 -2.31 -18.98
N GLU A 381 15.59 -2.41 -20.30
CA GLU A 381 16.10 -3.59 -21.01
C GLU A 381 17.62 -3.82 -20.80
N GLN A 382 18.34 -2.81 -20.36
CA GLN A 382 19.77 -2.89 -20.01
C GLN A 382 20.00 -3.27 -18.54
N GLY A 383 18.91 -3.42 -17.76
CA GLY A 383 18.95 -3.71 -16.32
C GLY A 383 19.20 -2.47 -15.44
N GLU A 384 19.16 -1.27 -16.02
CA GLU A 384 19.30 -0.01 -15.31
C GLU A 384 17.95 0.40 -14.70
N ILE A 385 17.98 0.99 -13.50
CA ILE A 385 16.78 1.47 -12.82
C ILE A 385 16.29 2.74 -13.53
N TYR A 386 15.00 2.77 -13.89
CA TYR A 386 14.37 3.99 -14.40
C TYR A 386 14.43 5.13 -13.38
N ASP A 387 14.56 6.36 -13.85
CA ASP A 387 14.22 7.52 -13.03
C ASP A 387 12.71 7.56 -12.84
N LEU A 388 12.24 7.09 -11.68
CA LEU A 388 10.82 7.00 -11.37
C LEU A 388 10.13 8.37 -11.31
N PHE A 389 10.89 9.44 -11.04
CA PHE A 389 10.35 10.81 -11.03
C PHE A 389 9.95 11.29 -12.43
N ALA A 390 10.59 10.76 -13.49
CA ALA A 390 10.20 11.06 -14.87
C ALA A 390 8.81 10.54 -15.24
N PHE A 391 8.29 9.56 -14.48
CA PHE A 391 6.95 8.97 -14.67
C PHE A 391 5.91 9.50 -13.67
N ASN A 392 6.32 10.43 -12.79
CA ASN A 392 5.41 11.09 -11.87
C ASN A 392 4.56 12.13 -12.61
N ASP A 393 3.32 12.31 -12.18
CA ASP A 393 2.43 13.35 -12.68
C ASP A 393 2.25 14.44 -11.61
N ASP A 394 3.03 15.48 -11.68
CA ASP A 394 3.00 16.59 -10.73
C ASP A 394 1.67 17.37 -10.75
N ASP A 395 0.84 17.20 -11.78
CA ASP A 395 -0.48 17.78 -11.85
C ASP A 395 -1.53 16.97 -11.07
N GLN A 396 -1.18 15.74 -10.70
CA GLN A 396 -2.04 14.83 -9.96
C GLN A 396 -1.56 14.72 -8.51
N PHE A 397 -2.23 15.40 -7.59
CA PHE A 397 -1.91 15.36 -6.16
C PHE A 397 -3.15 15.08 -5.32
N LEU A 398 -2.93 14.46 -4.15
CA LEU A 398 -3.98 14.20 -3.18
C LEU A 398 -4.14 15.39 -2.23
N LYS A 399 -5.38 15.83 -2.04
CA LYS A 399 -5.77 16.75 -0.98
C LYS A 399 -6.48 15.96 0.09
N VAL A 400 -5.93 15.94 1.31
CA VAL A 400 -6.51 15.22 2.45
C VAL A 400 -7.00 16.24 3.46
N GLU A 401 -8.26 16.12 3.86
CA GLU A 401 -8.84 16.84 4.99
C GLU A 401 -8.66 15.99 6.27
N LYS A 402 -8.16 16.63 7.32
CA LYS A 402 -7.97 16.02 8.65
C LYS A 402 -8.60 16.88 9.71
#